data_997f49665d7e25bb47244bc58b676927
#
_entry.id   997f49665d7e25bb47244bc58b676927
#
_cell.length_a   1.000
_cell.length_b   1.000
_cell.length_c   1.000
_cell.angle_alpha   90.00
_cell.angle_beta   90.00
_cell.angle_gamma   90.00
#
_symmetry.space_group_name_H-M   'P 1'
#
loop_
_entity.id
_entity.type
_entity.pdbx_description
1 polymer ?
#
loop_
_entity_poly.entity_id
_entity_poly.type
_entity_poly.pdbx_seq_one_letter_code
_entity_poly.pdbx_strand_id
1 'polypeptide(L)'
;MAAWPDVVRAVAEAWRDRRDEIEATRDEMVARLAGAARLRAPEDGVAGPDVLDDAMAGLRAAFDSVHGGFGGAPKFPPHAVLAFLLTREDGHGMALQTLRSMASGGIYDQVGGGFARYAVDAAWTVPPLREDALRQRPARAVVPARVPGVR
;
A
#
# COMPACT_ATOMS: atom_id res chain seq x y z
N MET A 1 -27.89 -6.55 5.30
CA MET A 1 -27.17 -6.77 4.02
C MET A 1 -28.20 -7.15 2.97
N ALA A 2 -28.16 -6.53 1.78
CA ALA A 2 -29.02 -6.95 0.66
C ALA A 2 -28.65 -8.37 0.23
N ALA A 3 -29.67 -9.18 -0.10
CA ALA A 3 -29.42 -10.52 -0.63
C ALA A 3 -28.81 -10.42 -2.05
N TRP A 4 -27.98 -11.38 -2.41
CA TRP A 4 -27.32 -11.38 -3.73
C TRP A 4 -28.28 -11.20 -4.92
N PRO A 5 -29.47 -11.85 -4.96
CA PRO A 5 -30.43 -11.62 -6.03
C PRO A 5 -30.92 -10.17 -6.14
N ASP A 6 -31.04 -9.47 -5.00
CA ASP A 6 -31.47 -8.07 -4.98
C ASP A 6 -30.39 -7.14 -5.55
N VAL A 7 -29.12 -7.42 -5.26
CA VAL A 7 -27.98 -6.71 -5.83
C VAL A 7 -27.96 -6.85 -7.35
N VAL A 8 -28.09 -8.09 -7.85
CA VAL A 8 -28.09 -8.35 -9.30
C VAL A 8 -29.26 -7.64 -10.00
N ARG A 9 -30.43 -7.65 -9.39
CA ARG A 9 -31.63 -6.97 -9.92
C ARG A 9 -31.42 -5.47 -9.95
N ALA A 10 -30.92 -4.88 -8.87
CA ALA A 10 -30.64 -3.45 -8.80
C ALA A 10 -29.59 -2.99 -9.85
N VAL A 11 -28.56 -3.81 -10.09
CA VAL A 11 -27.57 -3.53 -11.16
C VAL A 11 -28.21 -3.59 -12.55
N ALA A 12 -29.06 -4.60 -12.80
CA ALA A 12 -29.75 -4.73 -14.09
C ALA A 12 -30.76 -3.60 -14.34
N GLU A 13 -31.43 -3.10 -13.31
CA GLU A 13 -32.32 -1.95 -13.36
C GLU A 13 -31.52 -0.68 -13.61
N ALA A 14 -30.45 -0.44 -12.85
CA ALA A 14 -29.57 0.71 -13.05
C ALA A 14 -29.02 0.76 -14.49
N TRP A 15 -28.60 -0.38 -15.05
CA TRP A 15 -28.12 -0.49 -16.42
C TRP A 15 -29.17 -0.16 -17.48
N ARG A 16 -30.44 -0.51 -17.24
CA ARG A 16 -31.53 -0.20 -18.17
C ARG A 16 -31.99 1.26 -18.09
N ASP A 17 -32.06 1.78 -16.86
CA ASP A 17 -32.75 3.04 -16.60
C ASP A 17 -31.81 4.25 -16.53
N ARG A 18 -30.51 4.02 -16.23
CA ARG A 18 -29.48 5.08 -16.03
C ARG A 18 -28.20 4.78 -16.79
N ARG A 19 -28.31 4.18 -17.95
CA ARG A 19 -27.15 3.76 -18.75
C ARG A 19 -26.20 4.91 -19.04
N ASP A 20 -26.73 6.06 -19.47
CA ASP A 20 -25.92 7.23 -19.84
C ASP A 20 -25.12 7.76 -18.65
N GLU A 21 -25.69 7.78 -17.44
CA GLU A 21 -24.98 8.17 -16.22
C GLU A 21 -23.85 7.20 -15.88
N ILE A 22 -24.09 5.90 -16.05
CA ILE A 22 -23.09 4.85 -15.79
C ILE A 22 -21.94 4.96 -16.80
N GLU A 23 -22.26 5.19 -18.08
CA GLU A 23 -21.25 5.36 -19.12
C GLU A 23 -20.43 6.63 -18.92
N ALA A 24 -21.05 7.75 -18.53
CA ALA A 24 -20.33 8.98 -18.18
C ALA A 24 -19.39 8.79 -16.97
N THR A 25 -19.86 8.11 -15.93
CA THR A 25 -19.04 7.78 -14.74
C THR A 25 -17.86 6.87 -15.12
N ARG A 26 -18.09 5.88 -15.98
CA ARG A 26 -17.03 5.02 -16.52
C ARG A 26 -15.97 5.85 -17.24
N ASP A 27 -16.38 6.76 -18.13
CA ASP A 27 -15.45 7.54 -18.94
C ASP A 27 -14.61 8.48 -18.07
N GLU A 28 -15.22 9.11 -17.07
CA GLU A 28 -14.51 9.91 -16.08
C GLU A 28 -13.49 9.07 -15.29
N MET A 29 -13.88 7.88 -14.84
CA MET A 29 -13.01 6.98 -14.08
C MET A 29 -11.85 6.49 -14.95
N VAL A 30 -12.10 6.11 -16.20
CA VAL A 30 -11.08 5.71 -17.17
C VAL A 30 -10.09 6.85 -17.42
N ALA A 31 -10.57 8.08 -17.60
CA ALA A 31 -9.73 9.25 -17.80
C ALA A 31 -8.83 9.52 -16.58
N ARG A 32 -9.37 9.41 -15.36
CA ARG A 32 -8.59 9.53 -14.11
C ARG A 32 -7.53 8.46 -13.99
N LEU A 33 -7.88 7.20 -14.25
CA LEU A 33 -6.93 6.08 -14.22
C LEU A 33 -5.85 6.22 -15.28
N ALA A 34 -6.20 6.61 -16.50
CA ALA A 34 -5.24 6.85 -17.57
C ALA A 34 -4.28 8.00 -17.20
N GLY A 35 -4.78 9.06 -16.53
CA GLY A 35 -3.95 10.13 -16.00
C GLY A 35 -2.97 9.67 -14.94
N ALA A 36 -3.43 8.85 -13.99
CA ALA A 36 -2.61 8.30 -12.92
C ALA A 36 -1.60 7.25 -13.41
N ALA A 37 -1.95 6.50 -14.47
CA ALA A 37 -1.08 5.48 -15.06
C ALA A 37 -0.01 6.06 -16.02
N ARG A 38 -0.10 7.33 -16.37
CA ARG A 38 0.94 8.00 -17.17
C ARG A 38 2.17 8.21 -16.31
N LEU A 39 3.04 7.22 -16.31
CA LEU A 39 4.43 7.42 -15.92
C LEU A 39 5.02 8.45 -16.89
N ARG A 40 5.47 9.58 -16.36
CA ARG A 40 6.19 10.58 -17.14
C ARG A 40 7.54 9.96 -17.48
N ALA A 41 7.64 9.34 -18.65
CA ALA A 41 8.94 8.93 -19.15
C ALA A 41 9.75 10.20 -19.43
N PRO A 42 11.01 10.31 -18.98
CA PRO A 42 11.90 11.39 -19.36
C PRO A 42 12.03 11.42 -20.90
N GLU A 43 12.19 12.58 -21.49
CA GLU A 43 12.30 12.73 -22.97
C GLU A 43 13.48 11.96 -23.54
N ASP A 44 14.53 11.76 -22.77
CA ASP A 44 15.73 10.99 -23.11
C ASP A 44 15.65 9.50 -22.74
N GLY A 45 14.53 9.04 -22.20
CA GLY A 45 14.28 7.63 -21.80
C GLY A 45 15.04 7.20 -20.54
N VAL A 46 15.83 8.05 -19.92
CA VAL A 46 16.57 7.78 -18.69
C VAL A 46 16.00 8.59 -17.54
N ALA A 47 15.59 7.92 -16.45
CA ALA A 47 15.16 8.60 -15.24
C ALA A 47 16.35 9.31 -14.58
N GLY A 48 16.29 10.62 -14.51
CA GLY A 48 17.29 11.43 -13.84
C GLY A 48 17.23 11.30 -12.30
N PRO A 49 18.23 11.81 -11.57
CA PRO A 49 18.25 11.81 -10.10
C PRO A 49 17.09 12.59 -9.48
N ASP A 50 16.54 13.56 -10.17
CA ASP A 50 15.36 14.35 -9.81
C ASP A 50 14.11 13.48 -9.60
N VAL A 51 13.95 12.40 -10.36
CA VAL A 51 12.84 11.42 -10.17
C VAL A 51 12.91 10.75 -8.80
N LEU A 52 14.10 10.48 -8.31
CA LEU A 52 14.30 9.90 -6.97
C LEU A 52 13.99 10.91 -5.86
N ASP A 53 14.32 12.16 -6.08
CA ASP A 53 14.04 13.24 -5.12
C ASP A 53 12.56 13.59 -5.08
N ASP A 54 11.87 13.58 -6.23
CA ASP A 54 10.41 13.69 -6.31
C ASP A 54 9.71 12.51 -5.61
N ALA A 55 10.21 11.31 -5.80
CA ALA A 55 9.69 10.12 -5.10
C ALA A 55 9.86 10.26 -3.58
N MET A 56 11.02 10.75 -3.11
CA MET A 56 11.24 10.99 -1.69
C MET A 56 10.32 12.08 -1.14
N ALA A 57 10.09 13.17 -1.89
CA ALA A 57 9.18 14.23 -1.50
C ALA A 57 7.74 13.69 -1.36
N GLY A 58 7.29 12.89 -2.33
CA GLY A 58 5.98 12.21 -2.28
C GLY A 58 5.84 11.26 -1.09
N LEU A 59 6.89 10.48 -0.79
CA LEU A 59 6.90 9.58 0.35
C LEU A 59 6.86 10.33 1.69
N ARG A 60 7.59 11.44 1.82
CA ARG A 60 7.51 12.28 3.03
C ARG A 60 6.12 12.86 3.24
N ALA A 61 5.47 13.30 2.17
CA ALA A 61 4.11 13.85 2.24
C ALA A 61 3.05 12.79 2.63
N ALA A 62 3.26 11.52 2.24
CA ALA A 62 2.35 10.41 2.53
C ALA A 62 2.67 9.65 3.83
N PHE A 63 3.78 9.97 4.49
CA PHE A 63 4.26 9.25 5.66
C PHE A 63 3.40 9.53 6.90
N ASP A 64 2.98 8.46 7.58
CA ASP A 64 2.34 8.53 8.89
C ASP A 64 3.39 8.62 9.98
N SER A 65 3.64 9.83 10.45
CA SER A 65 4.64 10.11 11.50
C SER A 65 4.24 9.59 12.89
N VAL A 66 2.97 9.24 13.10
CA VAL A 66 2.48 8.74 14.40
C VAL A 66 2.66 7.23 14.48
N HIS A 67 2.16 6.49 13.47
CA HIS A 67 2.14 5.02 13.50
C HIS A 67 3.17 4.38 12.56
N GLY A 68 3.90 5.17 11.78
CA GLY A 68 4.75 4.67 10.71
C GLY A 68 3.96 4.09 9.53
N GLY A 69 4.64 3.90 8.42
CA GLY A 69 4.02 3.47 7.17
C GLY A 69 3.41 4.62 6.38
N PHE A 70 2.60 4.29 5.39
CA PHE A 70 2.09 5.24 4.41
C PHE A 70 0.59 5.07 4.24
N GLY A 71 -0.11 6.19 4.13
CA GLY A 71 -1.56 6.22 4.01
C GLY A 71 -2.31 5.88 5.30
N GLY A 72 -3.62 5.64 5.17
CA GLY A 72 -4.53 5.30 6.28
C GLY A 72 -4.83 3.81 6.41
N ALA A 73 -5.93 3.47 7.07
CA ALA A 73 -6.44 2.11 7.19
C ALA A 73 -7.26 1.70 5.95
N PRO A 74 -7.19 0.42 5.49
CA PRO A 74 -6.26 -0.62 5.95
C PRO A 74 -4.83 -0.35 5.52
N LYS A 75 -3.85 -0.75 6.33
CA LYS A 75 -2.43 -0.48 6.11
C LYS A 75 -1.68 -1.72 5.64
N PHE A 76 -0.98 -1.61 4.52
CA PHE A 76 -0.21 -2.71 3.94
C PHE A 76 1.29 -2.52 4.18
N PRO A 77 2.05 -3.60 4.53
CA PRO A 77 3.49 -3.54 4.59
C PRO A 77 4.10 -3.05 3.25
N PRO A 78 4.78 -1.89 3.23
CA PRO A 78 5.23 -1.27 1.99
C PRO A 78 6.62 -1.77 1.56
N HIS A 79 6.76 -3.05 1.19
CA HIS A 79 8.03 -3.72 0.98
C HIS A 79 8.97 -3.00 0.00
N ALA A 80 8.46 -2.60 -1.18
CA ALA A 80 9.27 -1.91 -2.19
C ALA A 80 9.69 -0.51 -1.73
N VAL A 81 8.80 0.21 -1.03
CA VAL A 81 9.09 1.52 -0.47
C VAL A 81 10.16 1.41 0.63
N LEU A 82 10.04 0.43 1.52
CA LEU A 82 11.04 0.20 2.57
C LEU A 82 12.42 -0.14 1.97
N ALA A 83 12.45 -1.00 0.94
CA ALA A 83 13.69 -1.31 0.24
C ALA A 83 14.32 -0.04 -0.37
N PHE A 84 13.55 0.80 -1.03
CA PHE A 84 14.01 2.08 -1.57
C PHE A 84 14.51 3.03 -0.47
N LEU A 85 13.74 3.23 0.59
CA LEU A 85 14.11 4.12 1.70
C LEU A 85 15.40 3.70 2.41
N LEU A 86 15.67 2.39 2.49
CA LEU A 86 16.91 1.86 3.10
C LEU A 86 18.15 2.08 2.22
N THR A 87 18.00 2.44 0.96
CA THR A 87 19.12 2.82 0.09
C THR A 87 19.52 4.30 0.24
N ARG A 88 18.73 5.09 0.95
CA ARG A 88 18.91 6.55 1.09
C ARG A 88 19.04 6.95 2.54
N GLU A 89 20.07 7.72 2.87
CA GLU A 89 20.30 8.19 4.25
C GLU A 89 19.11 9.00 4.79
N ASP A 90 18.51 9.85 3.97
CA ASP A 90 17.36 10.68 4.30
C ASP A 90 16.02 9.91 4.38
N GLY A 91 16.01 8.64 3.97
CA GLY A 91 14.88 7.71 4.06
C GLY A 91 14.90 6.80 5.30
N HIS A 92 16.06 6.62 5.94
CA HIS A 92 16.26 5.66 7.03
C HIS A 92 15.30 5.87 8.21
N GLY A 93 15.02 7.14 8.57
CA GLY A 93 14.10 7.45 9.68
C GLY A 93 12.70 6.86 9.45
N MET A 94 12.12 7.12 8.29
CA MET A 94 10.79 6.60 7.91
C MET A 94 10.78 5.08 7.81
N ALA A 95 11.82 4.48 7.24
CA ALA A 95 11.95 3.03 7.12
C ALA A 95 12.02 2.36 8.49
N LEU A 96 12.89 2.82 9.37
CA LEU A 96 13.08 2.24 10.71
C LEU A 96 11.85 2.42 11.59
N GLN A 97 11.19 3.57 11.56
CA GLN A 97 9.94 3.78 12.28
C GLN A 97 8.86 2.81 11.80
N THR A 98 8.68 2.69 10.49
CA THR A 98 7.70 1.75 9.91
C THR A 98 7.99 0.30 10.31
N LEU A 99 9.24 -0.15 10.18
CA LEU A 99 9.64 -1.50 10.54
C LEU A 99 9.43 -1.79 12.03
N ARG A 100 9.77 -0.85 12.91
CA ARG A 100 9.54 -0.99 14.35
C ARG A 100 8.05 -1.05 14.70
N SER A 101 7.24 -0.16 14.12
CA SER A 101 5.80 -0.17 14.35
C SER A 101 5.15 -1.47 13.88
N MET A 102 5.54 -1.98 12.71
CA MET A 102 5.07 -3.28 12.22
C MET A 102 5.51 -4.43 13.12
N ALA A 103 6.77 -4.46 13.56
CA ALA A 103 7.32 -5.54 14.38
C ALA A 103 6.75 -5.57 15.81
N SER A 104 6.37 -4.42 16.36
CA SER A 104 5.71 -4.32 17.66
C SER A 104 4.18 -4.40 17.57
N GLY A 105 3.62 -4.34 16.37
CA GLY A 105 2.18 -4.44 16.13
C GLY A 105 1.67 -5.88 16.09
N GLY A 106 0.34 -6.02 16.13
CA GLY A 106 -0.31 -7.34 16.09
C GLY A 106 -0.25 -8.04 14.73
N ILE A 107 0.24 -7.37 13.68
CA ILE A 107 0.45 -8.01 12.37
C ILE A 107 1.69 -8.90 12.32
N TYR A 108 2.58 -8.82 13.32
CA TYR A 108 3.75 -9.70 13.42
C TYR A 108 3.42 -10.96 14.22
N ASP A 109 3.66 -12.12 13.63
CA ASP A 109 3.51 -13.41 14.33
C ASP A 109 4.72 -13.64 15.23
N GLN A 110 4.51 -13.46 16.55
CA GLN A 110 5.56 -13.59 17.57
C GLN A 110 6.02 -15.02 17.77
N VAL A 111 5.27 -16.02 17.33
CA VAL A 111 5.55 -17.46 17.52
C VAL A 111 6.13 -18.06 16.24
N GLY A 112 5.42 -17.91 15.13
CA GLY A 112 5.83 -18.49 13.85
C GLY A 112 6.77 -17.60 13.03
N GLY A 113 6.87 -16.32 13.39
CA GLY A 113 7.58 -15.31 12.63
C GLY A 113 6.83 -14.89 11.35
N GLY A 114 7.15 -13.70 10.84
CA GLY A 114 6.54 -13.16 9.64
C GLY A 114 5.42 -12.16 9.92
N PHE A 115 4.95 -11.52 8.85
CA PHE A 115 3.93 -10.48 8.94
C PHE A 115 2.64 -10.91 8.25
N ALA A 116 1.50 -10.54 8.82
CA ALA A 116 0.23 -10.60 8.14
C ALA A 116 0.26 -9.70 6.90
N ARG A 117 -0.63 -9.97 5.94
CA ARG A 117 -0.67 -9.24 4.67
C ARG A 117 -0.94 -7.75 4.85
N TYR A 118 -1.77 -7.38 5.83
CA TYR A 118 -2.14 -6.00 6.14
C TYR A 118 -2.62 -5.88 7.59
N ALA A 119 -2.70 -4.64 8.08
CA ALA A 119 -3.46 -4.29 9.27
C ALA A 119 -4.81 -3.70 8.87
N VAL A 120 -5.87 -4.05 9.58
CA VAL A 120 -7.21 -3.50 9.39
C VAL A 120 -7.26 -2.03 9.85
N ASP A 121 -6.43 -1.70 10.84
CA ASP A 121 -6.28 -0.36 11.41
C ASP A 121 -5.02 0.37 10.90
N ALA A 122 -4.89 1.65 11.26
CA ALA A 122 -3.73 2.47 10.90
C ALA A 122 -2.51 2.25 11.81
N ALA A 123 -2.67 1.60 12.96
CA ALA A 123 -1.65 1.46 14.00
C ALA A 123 -0.91 0.10 13.98
N TRP A 124 -1.13 -0.72 12.97
CA TRP A 124 -0.56 -2.07 12.81
C TRP A 124 -1.00 -3.08 13.87
N THR A 125 -2.11 -2.81 14.60
CA THR A 125 -2.51 -3.59 15.76
C THR A 125 -3.38 -4.79 15.40
N VAL A 126 -4.32 -4.62 14.47
CA VAL A 126 -5.32 -5.64 14.14
C VAL A 126 -4.99 -6.30 12.81
N PRO A 127 -4.52 -7.57 12.80
CA PRO A 127 -4.33 -8.34 11.58
C PRO A 127 -5.70 -8.70 10.96
N PRO A 128 -5.75 -9.08 9.67
CA PRO A 128 -6.97 -9.58 9.06
C PRO A 128 -7.45 -10.85 9.77
N LEU A 129 -8.76 -11.09 9.76
CA LEU A 129 -9.34 -12.29 10.34
C LEU A 129 -8.75 -13.55 9.68
N ARG A 130 -8.67 -14.63 10.46
CA ARG A 130 -7.94 -15.86 10.17
C ARG A 130 -8.27 -16.55 8.83
N GLU A 131 -9.42 -16.28 8.25
CA GLU A 131 -9.83 -16.86 6.96
C GLU A 131 -8.98 -16.33 5.78
N ASP A 132 -8.54 -15.07 5.86
CA ASP A 132 -7.64 -14.48 4.86
C ASP A 132 -6.17 -14.89 5.10
N ALA A 133 -5.80 -15.20 6.34
CA ALA A 133 -4.44 -15.61 6.72
C ALA A 133 -4.10 -17.04 6.26
N LEU A 134 -5.07 -17.93 6.16
CA LEU A 134 -4.86 -19.33 5.76
C LEU A 134 -4.50 -19.50 4.27
N ARG A 135 -4.71 -18.49 3.43
CA ARG A 135 -4.39 -18.51 1.99
C ARG A 135 -3.02 -17.95 1.66
N GLN A 136 -2.26 -17.46 2.64
CA GLN A 136 -1.00 -16.78 2.36
C GLN A 136 0.12 -17.34 3.25
N ARG A 137 1.10 -17.96 2.59
CA ARG A 137 2.39 -18.22 3.21
C ARG A 137 2.98 -16.87 3.64
N PRO A 138 3.51 -16.75 4.88
CA PRO A 138 4.16 -15.51 5.30
C PRO A 138 5.26 -15.17 4.28
N ALA A 139 5.22 -13.94 3.77
CA ALA A 139 6.35 -13.43 3.01
C ALA A 139 7.56 -13.49 3.94
N ARG A 140 8.55 -14.31 3.61
CA ARG A 140 9.82 -14.30 4.32
C ARG A 140 10.34 -12.88 4.24
N ALA A 141 10.39 -12.21 5.37
CA ALA A 141 11.06 -10.92 5.47
C ALA A 141 12.52 -11.15 5.04
N VAL A 142 12.88 -10.62 3.89
CA VAL A 142 14.29 -10.45 3.54
C VAL A 142 14.78 -9.29 4.41
N VAL A 143 15.06 -9.59 5.66
CA VAL A 143 15.88 -8.70 6.49
C VAL A 143 17.29 -8.87 5.94
N PRO A 144 17.89 -7.85 5.32
CA PRO A 144 19.29 -7.93 4.92
C PRO A 144 20.12 -8.16 6.20
N ALA A 145 20.79 -9.30 6.25
CA ALA A 145 21.71 -9.61 7.32
C ALA A 145 22.86 -8.58 7.26
N ARG A 146 22.89 -7.68 8.24
CA ARG A 146 23.85 -6.60 8.46
C ARG A 146 23.60 -5.30 7.70
N VAL A 147 23.18 -4.31 8.45
CA VAL A 147 23.50 -2.90 8.17
C VAL A 147 24.95 -2.69 8.62
N PRO A 148 25.90 -2.39 7.73
CA PRO A 148 27.26 -2.05 8.16
C PRO A 148 27.21 -0.72 8.91
N GLY A 149 27.65 -0.71 10.17
CA GLY A 149 27.91 0.52 10.89
C GLY A 149 27.12 0.78 12.17
N VAL A 150 26.29 -0.13 12.68
CA VAL A 150 25.72 0.02 14.03
C VAL A 150 26.55 -0.84 14.99
N ARG A 151 27.40 -0.17 15.77
CA ARG A 151 28.00 -0.70 17.01
C ARG A 151 27.09 -0.41 18.18
#